data_ed334f72277d211213a4aae9f92ff3da
#
_entry.id   ed334f72277d211213a4aae9f92ff3da
#
_cell.length_a   1.000
_cell.length_b   1.000
_cell.length_c   1.000
_cell.angle_alpha   90.00
_cell.angle_beta   90.00
_cell.angle_gamma   90.00
#
_symmetry.space_group_name_H-M   'P 1'
#
loop_
_entity.id
_entity.type
_entity.pdbx_description
1 polymer ?
#
loop_
_entity_poly.entity_id
_entity_poly.type
_entity_poly.pdbx_seq_one_letter_code
_entity_poly.pdbx_strand_id
1 'polypeptide(L)'
;MNNWKKFTAACMGVAMVGTTVFGASATVFAADTVTLDVWHQFTDPESAQTQAFEAAVEEYEKEHENIKIELHGLDTESYKTKISTEFASSASGVDVFYYWAPGKLKQLTDADKVLPLNDYVTDDIKSRIKEGSTSNFELDGNLYALPIDSYMMCLFCNKDLFDQAGVEIPTTYDELITAGEALAKLDGVTPLAVGAKDAWLAGALYESLALREVGASEVQSALLGETEFTNEGFKKAAEDVVELYDKGILGKNPLEDGEAEATADFLNGKVAMQLDGSWFAGTIDNAEDSAVKD
;
A
#
# COMPACT_ATOMS: atom_id res chain seq x y z
N MET A 1 2.40 6.50 32.01
CA MET A 1 1.10 6.09 32.57
C MET A 1 0.06 6.44 31.52
N ASN A 2 -0.42 5.40 30.90
CA ASN A 2 -1.10 5.44 29.59
C ASN A 2 -2.43 6.23 29.59
N ASN A 3 -2.56 7.13 28.65
CA ASN A 3 -3.81 7.86 28.33
C ASN A 3 -4.96 6.96 27.79
N TRP A 4 -4.69 5.68 27.63
CA TRP A 4 -5.61 4.65 27.13
C TRP A 4 -6.85 4.41 28.02
N LYS A 5 -6.80 4.83 29.30
CA LYS A 5 -7.94 4.67 30.21
C LYS A 5 -9.11 5.65 29.97
N LYS A 6 -8.97 6.59 29.04
CA LYS A 6 -10.04 7.56 28.75
C LYS A 6 -11.02 7.09 27.66
N PHE A 7 -10.66 6.09 26.86
CA PHE A 7 -11.51 5.59 25.75
C PHE A 7 -12.63 4.65 26.17
N THR A 8 -12.54 4.01 27.32
CA THR A 8 -13.53 3.01 27.78
C THR A 8 -14.79 3.60 28.43
N ALA A 9 -14.90 4.91 28.56
CA ALA A 9 -16.03 5.55 29.24
C ALA A 9 -17.16 6.02 28.32
N ALA A 10 -16.99 6.03 26.99
CA ALA A 10 -17.96 6.61 26.06
C ALA A 10 -18.96 5.62 25.44
N CYS A 11 -18.77 4.30 25.59
CA CYS A 11 -19.60 3.30 24.89
C CYS A 11 -20.60 2.52 25.79
N MET A 12 -20.80 2.88 27.05
CA MET A 12 -21.80 2.21 27.89
C MET A 12 -22.78 3.19 28.49
N GLY A 13 -23.96 3.25 27.94
CA GLY A 13 -25.07 3.91 28.59
C GLY A 13 -26.32 4.19 27.78
N VAL A 14 -27.04 3.17 27.34
CA VAL A 14 -28.50 3.31 27.25
C VAL A 14 -29.15 1.94 27.42
N ALA A 15 -29.66 1.64 28.58
CA ALA A 15 -30.88 0.84 28.79
C ALA A 15 -31.34 1.01 30.23
N MET A 16 -32.28 1.87 30.47
CA MET A 16 -33.27 1.62 31.54
C MET A 16 -34.57 2.39 31.23
N VAL A 17 -35.59 1.60 30.91
CA VAL A 17 -36.99 2.04 30.84
C VAL A 17 -37.54 2.16 32.28
N GLY A 18 -38.06 3.29 32.63
CA GLY A 18 -38.79 3.50 33.87
C GLY A 18 -39.65 4.75 33.77
N THR A 19 -40.95 4.54 33.56
CA THR A 19 -42.01 5.56 33.51
C THR A 19 -42.15 6.30 34.82
N THR A 20 -41.96 7.63 34.83
CA THR A 20 -42.72 8.55 35.66
C THR A 20 -42.72 9.93 35.01
N VAL A 21 -43.95 10.43 34.76
CA VAL A 21 -44.25 11.77 34.22
C VAL A 21 -43.92 12.81 35.28
N PHE A 22 -42.91 13.63 35.07
CA PHE A 22 -42.80 14.99 35.61
C PHE A 22 -41.99 15.81 34.62
N GLY A 23 -42.53 16.94 34.19
CA GLY A 23 -41.91 17.85 33.24
C GLY A 23 -40.55 18.36 33.75
N ALA A 24 -39.51 17.70 33.35
CA ALA A 24 -38.15 18.21 33.40
C ALA A 24 -37.69 18.35 31.97
N SER A 25 -37.37 19.56 31.53
CA SER A 25 -36.64 19.82 30.32
C SER A 25 -35.36 18.96 30.38
N ALA A 26 -35.33 17.85 29.64
CA ALA A 26 -34.12 17.09 29.44
C ALA A 26 -33.16 18.03 28.70
N THR A 27 -32.18 18.57 29.39
CA THR A 27 -30.99 19.10 28.77
C THR A 27 -30.33 17.91 28.10
N VAL A 28 -30.56 17.79 26.80
CA VAL A 28 -29.75 16.92 25.94
C VAL A 28 -28.33 17.51 26.03
N PHE A 29 -27.49 16.90 26.84
CA PHE A 29 -26.04 17.15 26.73
C PHE A 29 -25.70 16.71 25.34
N ALA A 30 -25.37 17.66 24.44
CA ALA A 30 -24.69 17.31 23.21
C ALA A 30 -23.44 16.50 23.61
N ALA A 31 -23.30 15.30 23.10
CA ALA A 31 -22.11 14.53 23.31
C ALA A 31 -20.93 15.39 22.80
N ASP A 32 -19.87 15.49 23.60
CA ASP A 32 -18.67 16.22 23.20
C ASP A 32 -18.19 15.66 21.85
N THR A 33 -17.94 16.53 20.89
CA THR A 33 -17.42 16.13 19.58
C THR A 33 -16.03 15.55 19.77
N VAL A 34 -15.81 14.35 19.25
CA VAL A 34 -14.51 13.68 19.20
C VAL A 34 -13.92 13.94 17.82
N THR A 35 -12.73 14.51 17.76
CA THR A 35 -11.98 14.64 16.51
C THR A 35 -10.96 13.51 16.42
N LEU A 36 -10.90 12.86 15.25
CA LEU A 36 -9.90 11.82 14.92
C LEU A 36 -8.98 12.33 13.82
N ASP A 37 -7.69 12.31 14.09
CA ASP A 37 -6.64 12.62 13.13
C ASP A 37 -6.31 11.36 12.31
N VAL A 38 -6.72 11.35 11.03
CA VAL A 38 -6.56 10.21 10.11
C VAL A 38 -5.51 10.52 9.05
N TRP A 39 -4.43 9.76 9.07
CA TRP A 39 -3.27 9.96 8.21
C TRP A 39 -3.22 8.96 7.07
N HIS A 40 -3.06 9.43 5.83
CA HIS A 40 -3.12 8.59 4.63
C HIS A 40 -2.25 9.11 3.49
N GLN A 41 -2.08 8.28 2.44
CA GLN A 41 -1.32 8.62 1.23
C GLN A 41 -2.21 8.88 -0.01
N PHE A 42 -3.51 8.86 0.13
CA PHE A 42 -4.46 9.03 -0.98
C PHE A 42 -4.63 10.52 -1.27
N THR A 43 -3.88 11.05 -2.24
CA THR A 43 -3.83 12.50 -2.53
C THR A 43 -4.18 12.85 -3.97
N ASP A 44 -4.26 11.85 -4.86
CA ASP A 44 -4.71 12.06 -6.23
C ASP A 44 -6.24 12.11 -6.29
N PRO A 45 -6.85 13.27 -6.54
CA PRO A 45 -8.31 13.42 -6.55
C PRO A 45 -8.99 12.67 -7.71
N GLU A 46 -8.24 12.34 -8.76
CA GLU A 46 -8.77 11.56 -9.90
C GLU A 46 -8.71 10.05 -9.65
N SER A 47 -7.99 9.62 -8.62
CA SER A 47 -7.92 8.22 -8.25
C SER A 47 -9.23 7.71 -7.66
N ALA A 48 -9.75 6.60 -8.18
CA ALA A 48 -10.94 5.94 -7.65
C ALA A 48 -10.77 5.53 -6.17
N GLN A 49 -9.54 5.21 -5.75
CA GLN A 49 -9.24 4.87 -4.36
C GLN A 49 -9.38 6.08 -3.43
N THR A 50 -8.86 7.24 -3.84
CA THR A 50 -9.01 8.50 -3.08
C THR A 50 -10.48 8.87 -2.93
N GLN A 51 -11.23 8.87 -4.05
CA GLN A 51 -12.66 9.19 -4.04
C GLN A 51 -13.47 8.24 -3.17
N ALA A 52 -13.19 6.94 -3.22
CA ALA A 52 -13.87 5.96 -2.38
C ALA A 52 -13.55 6.16 -0.89
N PHE A 53 -12.30 6.49 -0.56
CA PHE A 53 -11.88 6.75 0.81
C PHE A 53 -12.55 8.00 1.39
N GLU A 54 -12.52 9.11 0.66
CA GLU A 54 -13.17 10.36 1.07
C GLU A 54 -14.69 10.20 1.21
N ALA A 55 -15.34 9.50 0.27
CA ALA A 55 -16.77 9.21 0.36
C ALA A 55 -17.12 8.36 1.60
N ALA A 56 -16.28 7.39 1.95
CA ALA A 56 -16.48 6.58 3.15
C ALA A 56 -16.34 7.42 4.44
N VAL A 57 -15.40 8.35 4.48
CA VAL A 57 -15.22 9.29 5.60
C VAL A 57 -16.45 10.20 5.74
N GLU A 58 -16.93 10.79 4.63
CA GLU A 58 -18.15 11.61 4.66
C GLU A 58 -19.38 10.83 5.12
N GLU A 59 -19.54 9.58 4.69
CA GLU A 59 -20.67 8.75 5.11
C GLU A 59 -20.57 8.42 6.61
N TYR A 60 -19.39 8.10 7.10
CA TYR A 60 -19.16 7.83 8.51
C TYR A 60 -19.47 9.03 9.41
N GLU A 61 -19.05 10.25 9.03
CA GLU A 61 -19.38 11.47 9.77
C GLU A 61 -20.89 11.77 9.77
N LYS A 62 -21.60 11.49 8.67
CA LYS A 62 -23.07 11.63 8.60
C LYS A 62 -23.79 10.67 9.54
N GLU A 63 -23.26 9.46 9.72
CA GLU A 63 -23.85 8.46 10.62
C GLU A 63 -23.46 8.70 12.09
N HIS A 64 -22.38 9.44 12.34
CA HIS A 64 -21.80 9.67 13.67
C HIS A 64 -21.60 11.17 13.94
N GLU A 65 -22.69 11.91 14.14
CA GLU A 65 -22.70 13.38 14.26
C GLU A 65 -21.77 13.95 15.36
N ASN A 66 -21.36 13.11 16.33
CA ASN A 66 -20.44 13.49 17.39
C ASN A 66 -18.96 13.14 17.07
N ILE A 67 -18.67 12.64 15.87
CA ILE A 67 -17.31 12.34 15.41
C ILE A 67 -16.98 13.25 14.24
N LYS A 68 -15.79 13.84 14.31
CA LYS A 68 -15.18 14.59 13.21
C LYS A 68 -13.88 13.91 12.81
N ILE A 69 -13.66 13.79 11.51
CA ILE A 69 -12.43 13.21 10.96
C ILE A 69 -11.62 14.31 10.29
N GLU A 70 -10.39 14.51 10.74
CA GLU A 70 -9.41 15.40 10.11
C GLU A 70 -8.44 14.54 9.27
N LEU A 71 -8.53 14.70 7.94
CA LEU A 71 -7.71 13.96 7.00
C LEU A 71 -6.36 14.65 6.77
N HIS A 72 -5.28 13.90 6.94
CA HIS A 72 -3.89 14.34 6.71
C HIS A 72 -3.29 13.53 5.56
N GLY A 73 -3.51 13.99 4.33
CA GLY A 73 -2.99 13.36 3.11
C GLY A 73 -1.62 13.90 2.72
N LEU A 74 -0.68 13.02 2.39
CA LEU A 74 0.63 13.33 1.83
C LEU A 74 0.93 12.35 0.71
N ASP A 75 1.71 12.77 -0.30
CA ASP A 75 2.24 11.82 -1.28
C ASP A 75 3.03 10.69 -0.60
N THR A 76 3.15 9.55 -1.28
CA THR A 76 3.68 8.31 -0.69
C THR A 76 5.04 8.50 -0.01
N GLU A 77 6.01 9.19 -0.62
CA GLU A 77 7.35 9.31 -0.06
C GLU A 77 7.40 10.32 1.10
N SER A 78 6.68 11.43 0.98
CA SER A 78 6.50 12.38 2.08
C SER A 78 5.76 11.74 3.24
N TYR A 79 4.72 10.91 2.95
CA TYR A 79 3.97 10.18 3.95
C TYR A 79 4.85 9.20 4.73
N LYS A 80 5.65 8.38 4.06
CA LYS A 80 6.58 7.42 4.71
C LYS A 80 7.52 8.12 5.68
N THR A 81 8.06 9.26 5.28
CA THR A 81 8.97 10.05 6.12
C THR A 81 8.24 10.66 7.32
N LYS A 82 7.09 11.27 7.06
CA LYS A 82 6.31 11.98 8.09
C LYS A 82 5.75 11.03 9.12
N ILE A 83 5.10 9.94 8.71
CA ILE A 83 4.48 8.99 9.64
C ILE A 83 5.55 8.31 10.54
N SER A 84 6.72 8.00 9.99
CA SER A 84 7.84 7.46 10.76
C SER A 84 8.32 8.45 11.85
N THR A 85 8.35 9.74 11.52
CA THR A 85 8.73 10.80 12.47
C THR A 85 7.68 10.96 13.57
N GLU A 86 6.39 10.91 13.22
CA GLU A 86 5.31 10.97 14.22
C GLU A 86 5.39 9.81 15.22
N PHE A 87 5.63 8.58 14.75
CA PHE A 87 5.79 7.43 15.63
C PHE A 87 7.08 7.43 16.45
N ALA A 88 8.13 8.10 15.98
CA ALA A 88 9.34 8.32 16.80
C ALA A 88 9.09 9.33 17.95
N SER A 89 8.07 10.18 17.83
CA SER A 89 7.68 11.13 18.88
C SER A 89 6.97 10.43 20.03
N SER A 90 7.12 10.97 21.24
CA SER A 90 6.39 10.52 22.44
C SER A 90 4.94 11.02 22.49
N ALA A 91 4.59 12.01 21.67
CA ALA A 91 3.26 12.63 21.55
C ALA A 91 2.85 12.64 20.08
N SER A 92 2.42 11.51 19.57
CA SER A 92 1.86 11.42 18.21
C SER A 92 0.45 12.01 18.21
N GLY A 93 0.14 12.85 17.21
CA GLY A 93 -1.20 13.33 16.90
C GLY A 93 -1.90 12.44 15.86
N VAL A 94 -1.60 11.15 15.84
CA VAL A 94 -2.15 10.18 14.90
C VAL A 94 -3.10 9.25 15.63
N ASP A 95 -4.37 9.24 15.26
CA ASP A 95 -5.37 8.34 15.82
C ASP A 95 -5.60 7.12 14.92
N VAL A 96 -5.72 7.33 13.61
CA VAL A 96 -5.84 6.28 12.60
C VAL A 96 -4.88 6.58 11.45
N PHE A 97 -4.30 5.53 10.89
CA PHE A 97 -3.32 5.74 9.82
C PHE A 97 -3.27 4.56 8.84
N TYR A 98 -2.99 4.88 7.59
CA TYR A 98 -2.63 3.90 6.57
C TYR A 98 -1.20 3.40 6.81
N TYR A 99 -0.96 2.10 6.67
CA TYR A 99 0.39 1.56 6.84
C TYR A 99 0.62 0.27 6.04
N TRP A 100 1.88 -0.11 5.94
CA TRP A 100 2.32 -1.30 5.21
C TRP A 100 2.73 -2.42 6.16
N ALA A 101 2.30 -3.63 5.85
CA ALA A 101 2.61 -4.85 6.62
C ALA A 101 3.40 -5.85 5.73
N PRO A 102 3.99 -6.91 6.33
CA PRO A 102 4.04 -7.17 7.77
C PRO A 102 5.21 -6.50 8.50
N GLY A 103 6.39 -6.37 7.88
CA GLY A 103 7.63 -6.01 8.57
C GLY A 103 7.62 -4.61 9.20
N LYS A 104 7.07 -3.60 8.49
CA LYS A 104 6.96 -2.24 9.04
C LYS A 104 5.96 -2.16 10.18
N LEU A 105 4.83 -2.85 10.06
CA LEU A 105 3.83 -2.93 11.12
C LEU A 105 4.42 -3.59 12.37
N LYS A 106 5.21 -4.65 12.22
CA LYS A 106 5.87 -5.32 13.34
C LYS A 106 6.73 -4.37 14.18
N GLN A 107 7.46 -3.45 13.57
CA GLN A 107 8.26 -2.46 14.30
C GLN A 107 7.40 -1.57 15.21
N LEU A 108 6.18 -1.23 14.79
CA LEU A 108 5.25 -0.43 15.58
C LEU A 108 4.59 -1.25 16.70
N THR A 109 4.26 -2.52 16.44
CA THR A 109 3.68 -3.40 17.46
C THR A 109 4.70 -3.76 18.54
N ASP A 110 5.95 -4.03 18.16
CA ASP A 110 7.05 -4.26 19.11
C ASP A 110 7.35 -3.03 20.00
N ALA A 111 7.00 -1.84 19.53
CA ALA A 111 7.15 -0.59 20.27
C ALA A 111 5.85 -0.15 21.01
N ASP A 112 4.83 -0.99 21.10
CA ASP A 112 3.52 -0.69 21.70
C ASP A 112 2.87 0.59 21.14
N LYS A 113 3.01 0.84 19.82
CA LYS A 113 2.47 2.04 19.16
C LYS A 113 1.11 1.81 18.50
N VAL A 114 0.69 0.57 18.34
CA VAL A 114 -0.56 0.18 17.67
C VAL A 114 -1.44 -0.63 18.60
N LEU A 115 -2.73 -0.34 18.58
CA LEU A 115 -3.74 -1.03 19.38
C LEU A 115 -4.08 -2.40 18.77
N PRO A 116 -4.09 -3.50 19.54
CA PRO A 116 -4.69 -4.75 19.10
C PRO A 116 -6.20 -4.58 18.84
N LEU A 117 -6.67 -5.07 17.72
CA LEU A 117 -8.06 -4.89 17.27
C LEU A 117 -8.98 -6.08 17.58
N ASN A 118 -8.47 -7.15 18.21
CA ASN A 118 -9.22 -8.38 18.45
C ASN A 118 -10.59 -8.16 19.11
N ASP A 119 -10.66 -7.25 20.10
CA ASP A 119 -11.87 -6.97 20.85
C ASP A 119 -12.85 -6.01 20.12
N TYR A 120 -12.40 -5.41 19.01
CA TYR A 120 -13.16 -4.40 18.27
C TYR A 120 -13.69 -4.92 16.92
N VAL A 121 -13.08 -5.96 16.37
CA VAL A 121 -13.47 -6.53 15.08
C VAL A 121 -14.62 -7.51 15.28
N THR A 122 -15.82 -7.04 15.00
CA THR A 122 -17.06 -7.83 15.10
C THR A 122 -17.19 -8.86 13.97
N ASP A 123 -18.10 -9.82 14.11
CA ASP A 123 -18.39 -10.80 13.05
C ASP A 123 -18.92 -10.12 11.77
N ASP A 124 -19.63 -9.00 11.89
CA ASP A 124 -20.06 -8.19 10.76
C ASP A 124 -18.85 -7.63 9.99
N ILE A 125 -17.88 -7.04 10.67
CA ILE A 125 -16.63 -6.54 10.07
C ILE A 125 -15.89 -7.71 9.38
N LYS A 126 -15.73 -8.83 10.06
CA LYS A 126 -15.07 -10.02 9.50
C LYS A 126 -15.75 -10.54 8.23
N SER A 127 -17.08 -10.50 8.18
CA SER A 127 -17.85 -10.99 7.03
C SER A 127 -17.63 -10.16 5.75
N ARG A 128 -17.19 -8.90 5.90
CA ARG A 128 -16.89 -7.98 4.79
C ARG A 128 -15.44 -8.06 4.30
N ILE A 129 -14.58 -8.74 5.03
CA ILE A 129 -13.16 -8.89 4.73
C ILE A 129 -12.97 -10.23 4.00
N LYS A 130 -12.20 -10.21 2.90
CA LYS A 130 -11.86 -11.42 2.17
C LYS A 130 -11.04 -12.36 3.07
N GLU A 131 -11.41 -13.64 3.09
CA GLU A 131 -10.69 -14.67 3.83
C GLU A 131 -9.19 -14.67 3.47
N GLY A 132 -8.34 -14.74 4.49
CA GLY A 132 -6.88 -14.73 4.36
C GLY A 132 -6.24 -13.35 4.16
N SER A 133 -7.01 -12.27 3.91
CA SER A 133 -6.42 -10.94 3.69
C SER A 133 -5.92 -10.26 4.98
N THR A 134 -6.24 -10.80 6.15
CA THR A 134 -5.74 -10.30 7.45
C THR A 134 -4.39 -10.90 7.86
N SER A 135 -3.93 -11.96 7.19
CA SER A 135 -2.75 -12.73 7.64
C SER A 135 -1.48 -11.89 7.82
N ASN A 136 -1.29 -10.86 6.99
CA ASN A 136 -0.13 -9.96 7.08
C ASN A 136 -0.23 -8.95 8.24
N PHE A 137 -1.39 -8.85 8.88
CA PHE A 137 -1.69 -7.93 9.98
C PHE A 137 -1.86 -8.65 11.32
N GLU A 138 -1.76 -9.98 11.31
CA GLU A 138 -1.81 -10.83 12.50
C GLU A 138 -0.39 -11.10 12.97
N LEU A 139 -0.01 -10.50 14.10
CA LEU A 139 1.31 -10.61 14.70
C LEU A 139 1.15 -11.08 16.16
N ASP A 140 1.89 -12.11 16.54
CA ASP A 140 1.89 -12.67 17.90
C ASP A 140 0.47 -13.01 18.42
N GLY A 141 -0.42 -13.48 17.52
CA GLY A 141 -1.80 -13.87 17.84
C GLY A 141 -2.79 -12.71 17.97
N ASN A 142 -2.38 -11.48 17.66
CA ASN A 142 -3.23 -10.30 17.65
C ASN A 142 -3.37 -9.72 16.24
N LEU A 143 -4.57 -9.24 15.94
CA LEU A 143 -4.84 -8.45 14.74
C LEU A 143 -4.59 -6.96 15.02
N TYR A 144 -3.75 -6.30 14.23
CA TYR A 144 -3.36 -4.90 14.45
C TYR A 144 -3.82 -3.94 13.37
N ALA A 145 -4.27 -4.44 12.22
CA ALA A 145 -4.80 -3.61 11.16
C ALA A 145 -5.89 -4.35 10.36
N LEU A 146 -6.67 -3.60 9.59
CA LEU A 146 -7.65 -4.13 8.65
C LEU A 146 -7.25 -3.74 7.23
N PRO A 147 -7.39 -4.64 6.25
CA PRO A 147 -7.14 -4.31 4.85
C PRO A 147 -8.24 -3.37 4.34
N ILE A 148 -7.85 -2.32 3.63
CA ILE A 148 -8.78 -1.44 2.91
C ILE A 148 -8.72 -1.65 1.41
N ASP A 149 -7.63 -2.23 0.92
CA ASP A 149 -7.42 -2.57 -0.48
C ASP A 149 -6.64 -3.88 -0.64
N SER A 150 -6.53 -4.34 -1.88
CA SER A 150 -5.72 -5.48 -2.25
C SER A 150 -5.16 -5.24 -3.65
N TYR A 151 -3.87 -5.37 -3.80
CA TYR A 151 -3.18 -5.18 -5.07
C TYR A 151 -2.20 -6.33 -5.35
N MET A 152 -1.76 -6.40 -6.58
CA MET A 152 -0.69 -7.30 -7.00
C MET A 152 0.34 -6.52 -7.80
N MET A 153 1.61 -6.91 -7.74
CA MET A 153 2.63 -6.41 -8.64
C MET A 153 2.44 -7.05 -10.01
N CYS A 154 2.42 -6.21 -11.04
CA CYS A 154 2.20 -6.60 -12.43
C CYS A 154 3.34 -6.11 -13.31
N LEU A 155 3.59 -6.82 -14.39
CA LEU A 155 4.41 -6.35 -15.49
C LEU A 155 3.48 -5.81 -16.59
N PHE A 156 3.39 -4.49 -16.70
CA PHE A 156 2.65 -3.83 -17.76
C PHE A 156 3.49 -3.81 -19.03
N CYS A 157 2.91 -4.16 -20.15
CA CYS A 157 3.63 -4.32 -21.42
C CYS A 157 3.02 -3.44 -22.50
N ASN A 158 3.85 -2.63 -23.17
CA ASN A 158 3.48 -1.88 -24.37
C ASN A 158 3.55 -2.81 -25.58
N LYS A 159 2.41 -3.31 -26.02
CA LYS A 159 2.30 -4.29 -27.09
C LYS A 159 2.94 -3.81 -28.40
N ASP A 160 2.82 -2.54 -28.75
CA ASP A 160 3.36 -1.97 -29.99
C ASP A 160 4.89 -2.07 -30.02
N LEU A 161 5.56 -1.86 -28.90
CA LEU A 161 7.02 -2.01 -28.81
C LEU A 161 7.45 -3.47 -28.90
N PHE A 162 6.66 -4.41 -28.36
CA PHE A 162 6.89 -5.85 -28.52
C PHE A 162 6.73 -6.28 -30.00
N ASP A 163 5.67 -5.82 -30.64
CA ASP A 163 5.44 -6.08 -32.08
C ASP A 163 6.57 -5.47 -32.94
N GLN A 164 7.03 -4.26 -32.62
CA GLN A 164 8.15 -3.61 -33.30
C GLN A 164 9.47 -4.37 -33.12
N ALA A 165 9.72 -4.91 -31.94
CA ALA A 165 10.91 -5.73 -31.66
C ALA A 165 10.81 -7.15 -32.24
N GLY A 166 9.59 -7.59 -32.63
CA GLY A 166 9.31 -8.93 -33.14
C GLY A 166 9.43 -10.02 -32.07
N VAL A 167 9.04 -9.71 -30.82
CA VAL A 167 9.10 -10.63 -29.69
C VAL A 167 7.73 -10.71 -28.99
N GLU A 168 7.48 -11.84 -28.34
CA GLU A 168 6.27 -12.07 -27.55
C GLU A 168 6.42 -11.49 -26.14
N ILE A 169 5.27 -11.20 -25.50
CA ILE A 169 5.23 -10.81 -24.09
C ILE A 169 5.71 -12.00 -23.22
N PRO A 170 6.70 -11.80 -22.34
CA PRO A 170 7.32 -12.87 -21.60
C PRO A 170 6.40 -13.48 -20.54
N THR A 171 6.47 -14.79 -20.36
CA THR A 171 5.80 -15.55 -19.31
C THR A 171 6.77 -16.23 -18.35
N THR A 172 8.05 -16.25 -18.68
CA THR A 172 9.15 -16.78 -17.88
C THR A 172 10.29 -15.77 -17.76
N TYR A 173 11.20 -15.99 -16.80
CA TYR A 173 12.38 -15.15 -16.64
C TYR A 173 13.30 -15.19 -17.87
N ASP A 174 13.53 -16.36 -18.44
CA ASP A 174 14.36 -16.50 -19.65
C ASP A 174 13.76 -15.77 -20.86
N GLU A 175 12.42 -15.79 -20.98
CA GLU A 175 11.72 -15.02 -21.99
C GLU A 175 11.80 -13.51 -21.72
N LEU A 176 11.76 -13.08 -20.45
CA LEU A 176 11.97 -11.68 -20.05
C LEU A 176 13.34 -11.19 -20.48
N ILE A 177 14.39 -11.98 -20.24
CA ILE A 177 15.74 -11.67 -20.69
C ILE A 177 15.80 -11.57 -22.22
N THR A 178 15.25 -12.55 -22.93
CA THR A 178 15.27 -12.59 -24.40
C THR A 178 14.53 -11.39 -25.01
N ALA A 179 13.32 -11.09 -24.50
CA ALA A 179 12.52 -9.96 -24.94
C ALA A 179 13.22 -8.62 -24.60
N GLY A 180 13.76 -8.51 -23.37
CA GLY A 180 14.47 -7.32 -22.93
C GLY A 180 15.70 -6.99 -23.80
N GLU A 181 16.52 -8.00 -24.14
CA GLU A 181 17.67 -7.83 -25.05
C GLU A 181 17.25 -7.44 -26.50
N ALA A 182 16.08 -7.85 -26.95
CA ALA A 182 15.54 -7.44 -28.25
C ALA A 182 15.01 -6.00 -28.20
N LEU A 183 14.24 -5.66 -27.16
CA LEU A 183 13.69 -4.32 -26.93
C LEU A 183 14.79 -3.26 -26.72
N ALA A 184 15.90 -3.62 -26.10
CA ALA A 184 17.08 -2.75 -25.94
C ALA A 184 17.73 -2.30 -27.26
N LYS A 185 17.40 -2.94 -28.38
CA LYS A 185 17.88 -2.55 -29.69
C LYS A 185 17.04 -1.47 -30.37
N LEU A 186 15.87 -1.20 -29.82
CA LEU A 186 15.01 -0.11 -30.29
C LEU A 186 15.58 1.23 -29.80
N ASP A 187 15.70 2.19 -30.71
CA ASP A 187 16.26 3.50 -30.37
C ASP A 187 15.32 4.29 -29.46
N GLY A 188 15.84 4.80 -28.36
CA GLY A 188 15.09 5.61 -27.39
C GLY A 188 14.11 4.82 -26.52
N VAL A 189 14.16 3.49 -26.51
CA VAL A 189 13.27 2.63 -25.70
C VAL A 189 14.03 2.08 -24.49
N THR A 190 13.41 2.17 -23.31
CA THR A 190 13.82 1.44 -22.11
C THR A 190 13.04 0.13 -22.07
N PRO A 191 13.73 -1.04 -22.04
CA PRO A 191 13.04 -2.34 -22.06
C PRO A 191 12.15 -2.58 -20.83
N LEU A 192 12.67 -2.31 -19.63
CA LEU A 192 11.96 -2.45 -18.37
C LEU A 192 12.26 -1.25 -17.46
N ALA A 193 11.26 -0.43 -17.22
CA ALA A 193 11.34 0.62 -16.21
C ALA A 193 10.86 0.11 -14.84
N VAL A 194 11.56 0.50 -13.79
CA VAL A 194 11.27 0.13 -12.40
C VAL A 194 11.04 1.38 -11.54
N GLY A 195 11.53 2.57 -11.95
CA GLY A 195 11.44 3.76 -11.10
C GLY A 195 12.24 3.62 -9.80
N ALA A 196 13.43 3.03 -9.88
CA ALA A 196 14.19 2.53 -8.72
C ALA A 196 14.80 3.62 -7.82
N LYS A 197 14.71 4.91 -8.21
CA LYS A 197 14.98 6.04 -7.31
C LYS A 197 14.01 6.00 -6.11
N ASP A 198 12.78 5.59 -6.31
CA ASP A 198 11.84 5.27 -5.26
C ASP A 198 12.13 3.83 -4.79
N ALA A 199 12.94 3.72 -3.76
CA ALA A 199 13.57 2.46 -3.31
C ALA A 199 12.59 1.28 -3.13
N TRP A 200 11.31 1.54 -2.89
CA TRP A 200 10.30 0.51 -2.75
C TRP A 200 10.06 -0.28 -4.05
N LEU A 201 10.16 0.37 -5.22
CA LEU A 201 10.01 -0.30 -6.52
C LEU A 201 11.20 -1.22 -6.83
N ALA A 202 12.42 -0.79 -6.48
CA ALA A 202 13.58 -1.69 -6.52
C ALA A 202 13.40 -2.90 -5.59
N GLY A 203 12.85 -2.67 -4.40
CA GLY A 203 12.45 -3.72 -3.47
C GLY A 203 11.38 -4.65 -4.05
N ALA A 204 10.37 -4.11 -4.74
CA ALA A 204 9.30 -4.89 -5.38
C ALA A 204 9.83 -5.76 -6.53
N LEU A 205 10.80 -5.27 -7.32
CA LEU A 205 11.47 -6.09 -8.33
C LEU A 205 12.19 -7.28 -7.68
N TYR A 206 13.02 -7.00 -6.67
CA TYR A 206 13.74 -8.03 -5.94
C TYR A 206 12.79 -9.05 -5.30
N GLU A 207 11.75 -8.58 -4.60
CA GLU A 207 10.75 -9.43 -3.95
C GLU A 207 10.01 -10.30 -4.96
N SER A 208 9.66 -9.74 -6.13
CA SER A 208 9.00 -10.49 -7.20
C SER A 208 9.86 -11.64 -7.72
N LEU A 209 11.17 -11.47 -7.78
CA LEU A 209 12.12 -12.53 -8.14
C LEU A 209 12.30 -13.51 -6.98
N ALA A 210 12.50 -13.01 -5.76
CA ALA A 210 12.67 -13.84 -4.57
C ALA A 210 11.47 -14.75 -4.31
N LEU A 211 10.23 -14.25 -4.48
CA LEU A 211 9.01 -15.06 -4.37
C LEU A 211 9.01 -16.28 -5.29
N ARG A 212 9.64 -16.19 -6.46
CA ARG A 212 9.76 -17.30 -7.41
C ARG A 212 10.85 -18.31 -7.02
N GLU A 213 11.92 -17.83 -6.39
CA GLU A 213 13.05 -18.65 -5.99
C GLU A 213 12.81 -19.39 -4.65
N VAL A 214 12.23 -18.70 -3.66
CA VAL A 214 12.09 -19.26 -2.29
C VAL A 214 10.66 -19.46 -1.84
N GLY A 215 9.67 -18.90 -2.54
CA GLY A 215 8.25 -18.98 -2.20
C GLY A 215 7.81 -17.96 -1.15
N ALA A 216 6.48 -17.74 -1.06
CA ALA A 216 5.88 -16.69 -0.25
C ALA A 216 6.14 -16.84 1.26
N SER A 217 6.12 -18.09 1.77
CA SER A 217 6.34 -18.35 3.20
C SER A 217 7.73 -17.93 3.67
N GLU A 218 8.76 -18.22 2.86
CA GLU A 218 10.14 -17.87 3.21
C GLU A 218 10.37 -16.34 3.12
N VAL A 219 9.81 -15.69 2.08
CA VAL A 219 9.85 -14.22 1.98
C VAL A 219 9.18 -13.58 3.19
N GLN A 220 8.00 -14.06 3.59
CA GLN A 220 7.28 -13.55 4.75
C GLN A 220 8.09 -13.70 6.04
N SER A 221 8.65 -14.89 6.29
CA SER A 221 9.50 -15.14 7.47
C SER A 221 10.73 -14.23 7.51
N ALA A 222 11.35 -13.99 6.36
CA ALA A 222 12.49 -13.07 6.27
C ALA A 222 12.07 -11.61 6.54
N LEU A 223 10.92 -11.16 6.03
CA LEU A 223 10.37 -9.82 6.29
C LEU A 223 9.98 -9.61 7.76
N LEU A 224 9.58 -10.68 8.47
CA LEU A 224 9.30 -10.65 9.90
C LEU A 224 10.56 -10.75 10.77
N GLY A 225 11.73 -11.03 10.17
CA GLY A 225 12.99 -11.22 10.88
C GLY A 225 13.11 -12.59 11.56
N GLU A 226 12.27 -13.56 11.18
CA GLU A 226 12.32 -14.94 11.67
C GLU A 226 13.43 -15.76 10.97
N THR A 227 13.73 -15.42 9.72
CA THR A 227 14.84 -15.94 8.92
C THR A 227 15.65 -14.79 8.31
N GLU A 228 16.79 -15.11 7.71
CA GLU A 228 17.66 -14.13 7.07
C GLU A 228 17.55 -14.19 5.55
N PHE A 229 17.80 -13.07 4.86
CA PHE A 229 17.89 -13.00 3.38
C PHE A 229 19.21 -13.57 2.84
N THR A 230 19.71 -14.70 3.39
CA THR A 230 21.04 -15.23 3.11
C THR A 230 21.05 -16.57 2.40
N ASN A 231 19.89 -17.22 2.20
CA ASN A 231 19.85 -18.49 1.48
C ASN A 231 20.12 -18.32 -0.03
N GLU A 232 20.43 -19.43 -0.72
CA GLU A 232 20.81 -19.42 -2.13
C GLU A 232 19.73 -18.86 -3.05
N GLY A 233 18.43 -19.00 -2.72
CA GLY A 233 17.35 -18.44 -3.52
C GLY A 233 17.27 -16.91 -3.42
N PHE A 234 17.44 -16.33 -2.23
CA PHE A 234 17.55 -14.88 -2.09
C PHE A 234 18.77 -14.31 -2.81
N LYS A 235 19.90 -15.02 -2.76
CA LYS A 235 21.10 -14.65 -3.50
C LYS A 235 20.85 -14.70 -5.01
N LYS A 236 20.21 -15.77 -5.51
CA LYS A 236 19.84 -15.90 -6.92
C LYS A 236 18.95 -14.76 -7.38
N ALA A 237 17.93 -14.38 -6.61
CA ALA A 237 17.07 -13.24 -6.91
C ALA A 237 17.87 -11.93 -7.04
N ALA A 238 18.88 -11.72 -6.19
CA ALA A 238 19.76 -10.56 -6.30
C ALA A 238 20.65 -10.63 -7.55
N GLU A 239 21.17 -11.81 -7.89
CA GLU A 239 21.94 -12.05 -9.12
C GLU A 239 21.08 -11.79 -10.37
N ASP A 240 19.80 -12.13 -10.34
CA ASP A 240 18.85 -11.85 -11.43
C ASP A 240 18.63 -10.35 -11.64
N VAL A 241 18.52 -9.56 -10.56
CA VAL A 241 18.48 -8.09 -10.67
C VAL A 241 19.75 -7.55 -11.33
N VAL A 242 20.92 -8.07 -10.94
CA VAL A 242 22.22 -7.68 -11.54
C VAL A 242 22.27 -8.08 -13.01
N GLU A 243 21.81 -9.27 -13.37
CA GLU A 243 21.74 -9.72 -14.76
C GLU A 243 20.88 -8.79 -15.63
N LEU A 244 19.67 -8.41 -15.14
CA LEU A 244 18.81 -7.46 -15.83
C LEU A 244 19.51 -6.12 -16.09
N TYR A 245 20.27 -5.63 -15.10
CA TYR A 245 21.04 -4.39 -15.24
C TYR A 245 22.20 -4.55 -16.23
N ASP A 246 23.02 -5.59 -16.09
CA ASP A 246 24.21 -5.81 -16.93
C ASP A 246 23.86 -6.03 -18.41
N LYS A 247 22.69 -6.59 -18.68
CA LYS A 247 22.14 -6.75 -20.03
C LYS A 247 21.47 -5.47 -20.57
N GLY A 248 21.44 -4.39 -19.78
CA GLY A 248 20.82 -3.11 -20.17
C GLY A 248 19.30 -3.12 -20.20
N ILE A 249 18.66 -4.15 -19.65
CA ILE A 249 17.20 -4.31 -19.64
C ILE A 249 16.55 -3.26 -18.75
N LEU A 250 17.17 -2.90 -17.62
CA LEU A 250 16.70 -1.84 -16.72
C LEU A 250 17.00 -0.41 -17.21
N GLY A 251 17.46 -0.26 -18.46
CA GLY A 251 17.93 1.02 -18.97
C GLY A 251 19.32 1.40 -18.46
N LYS A 252 19.75 2.63 -18.75
CA LYS A 252 21.12 3.08 -18.44
C LYS A 252 21.30 3.53 -16.99
N ASN A 253 20.28 4.19 -16.43
CA ASN A 253 20.35 4.84 -15.13
C ASN A 253 19.07 4.55 -14.31
N PRO A 254 18.79 3.29 -13.97
CA PRO A 254 17.53 2.91 -13.33
C PRO A 254 17.31 3.54 -11.95
N LEU A 255 18.35 4.11 -11.33
CA LEU A 255 18.29 4.79 -10.03
C LEU A 255 18.04 6.31 -10.15
N GLU A 256 17.96 6.87 -11.34
CA GLU A 256 17.74 8.32 -11.55
C GLU A 256 16.25 8.64 -11.63
N ASP A 257 15.45 7.72 -12.17
CA ASP A 257 14.00 7.88 -12.35
C ASP A 257 13.22 7.26 -11.19
N GLY A 258 12.25 7.98 -10.68
CA GLY A 258 11.24 7.50 -9.74
C GLY A 258 10.01 6.95 -10.45
N GLU A 259 8.98 6.62 -9.67
CA GLU A 259 7.69 6.10 -10.18
C GLU A 259 7.06 7.07 -11.19
N ALA A 260 7.06 8.36 -10.86
CA ALA A 260 6.43 9.38 -11.71
C ALA A 260 7.10 9.53 -13.08
N GLU A 261 8.44 9.54 -13.12
CA GLU A 261 9.20 9.62 -14.36
C GLU A 261 9.03 8.33 -15.20
N ALA A 262 9.10 7.15 -14.58
CA ALA A 262 8.88 5.87 -15.25
C ALA A 262 7.46 5.79 -15.85
N THR A 263 6.45 6.20 -15.08
CA THR A 263 5.05 6.29 -15.52
C THR A 263 4.91 7.23 -16.72
N ALA A 264 5.46 8.44 -16.66
CA ALA A 264 5.38 9.38 -17.76
C ALA A 264 6.04 8.84 -19.05
N ASP A 265 7.19 8.17 -18.93
CA ASP A 265 7.86 7.57 -20.10
C ASP A 265 7.12 6.35 -20.64
N PHE A 266 6.48 5.53 -19.79
CA PHE A 266 5.61 4.43 -20.25
C PHE A 266 4.41 4.98 -21.04
N LEU A 267 3.68 5.95 -20.46
CA LEU A 267 2.52 6.57 -21.12
C LEU A 267 2.88 7.27 -22.44
N ASN A 268 4.13 7.75 -22.58
CA ASN A 268 4.66 8.33 -23.81
C ASN A 268 5.22 7.30 -24.81
N GLY A 269 5.06 5.99 -24.56
CA GLY A 269 5.53 4.93 -25.45
C GLY A 269 7.04 4.76 -25.53
N LYS A 270 7.81 5.23 -24.54
CA LYS A 270 9.28 5.09 -24.48
C LYS A 270 9.74 3.91 -23.63
N VAL A 271 8.83 3.26 -22.92
CA VAL A 271 9.09 2.12 -22.06
C VAL A 271 8.30 0.92 -22.57
N ALA A 272 8.97 -0.22 -22.74
CA ALA A 272 8.30 -1.41 -23.25
C ALA A 272 7.63 -2.24 -22.13
N MET A 273 8.23 -2.28 -20.95
CA MET A 273 7.68 -2.93 -19.75
C MET A 273 7.83 -2.01 -18.54
N GLN A 274 6.81 -1.97 -17.68
CA GLN A 274 6.89 -1.31 -16.37
C GLN A 274 6.44 -2.29 -15.29
N LEU A 275 7.27 -2.46 -14.26
CA LEU A 275 6.87 -3.17 -13.05
C LEU A 275 6.18 -2.19 -12.13
N ASP A 276 4.89 -2.43 -11.86
CA ASP A 276 4.09 -1.58 -10.98
C ASP A 276 2.95 -2.37 -10.35
N GLY A 277 2.25 -1.77 -9.38
CA GLY A 277 1.06 -2.36 -8.81
C GLY A 277 -0.16 -2.26 -9.74
N SER A 278 -1.15 -3.10 -9.48
CA SER A 278 -2.39 -3.14 -10.29
C SER A 278 -3.17 -1.82 -10.32
N TRP A 279 -2.88 -0.87 -9.42
CA TRP A 279 -3.41 0.51 -9.47
C TRP A 279 -2.98 1.25 -10.74
N PHE A 280 -1.83 0.92 -11.32
CA PHE A 280 -1.32 1.55 -12.53
C PHE A 280 -2.26 1.41 -13.74
N ALA A 281 -3.10 0.38 -13.76
CA ALA A 281 -4.15 0.26 -14.79
C ALA A 281 -5.08 1.48 -14.80
N GLY A 282 -5.48 1.97 -13.61
CA GLY A 282 -6.28 3.19 -13.52
C GLY A 282 -5.56 4.45 -14.02
N THR A 283 -4.24 4.53 -13.80
CA THR A 283 -3.41 5.62 -14.33
C THR A 283 -3.37 5.59 -15.87
N ILE A 284 -3.25 4.40 -16.48
CA ILE A 284 -3.31 4.22 -17.93
C ILE A 284 -4.68 4.63 -18.47
N ASP A 285 -5.76 4.15 -17.82
CA ASP A 285 -7.13 4.42 -18.25
C ASP A 285 -7.48 5.92 -18.23
N ASN A 286 -6.98 6.66 -17.24
CA ASN A 286 -7.21 8.09 -17.07
C ASN A 286 -6.31 8.96 -17.95
N ALA A 287 -5.26 8.43 -18.54
CA ALA A 287 -4.33 9.18 -19.38
C ALA A 287 -4.93 9.40 -20.77
N GLU A 288 -5.65 10.52 -20.99
CA GLU A 288 -6.38 10.80 -22.24
C GLU A 288 -5.47 10.79 -23.50
N ASP A 289 -4.24 11.31 -23.37
CA ASP A 289 -3.26 11.44 -24.46
C ASP A 289 -2.18 10.34 -24.43
N SER A 290 -2.44 9.19 -23.79
CA SER A 290 -1.47 8.11 -23.67
C SER A 290 -1.22 7.40 -25.01
N ALA A 291 0.04 7.11 -25.31
CA ALA A 291 0.44 6.29 -26.45
C ALA A 291 0.17 4.79 -26.25
N VAL A 292 -0.27 4.36 -25.05
CA VAL A 292 -0.44 2.95 -24.65
C VAL A 292 -1.86 2.62 -24.20
N LYS A 293 -2.84 3.42 -24.57
CA LYS A 293 -4.23 3.31 -24.07
C LYS A 293 -5.03 2.14 -24.65
N ASP A 294 -4.66 1.60 -25.82
CA ASP A 294 -5.41 0.58 -26.56
C ASP A 294 -4.82 -0.84 -26.40
#